data_1724cd3dfdf4e7212841f9e4cb92780e
#
_entry.id   1724cd3dfdf4e7212841f9e4cb92780e
#
_cell.length_a   1.000
_cell.length_b   1.000
_cell.length_c   1.000
_cell.angle_alpha   90.00
_cell.angle_beta   90.00
_cell.angle_gamma   90.00
#
_symmetry.space_group_name_H-M   'P 1'
#
loop_
_entity.id
_entity.type
_entity.pdbx_description
1 polymer ?
#
loop_
_entity_poly.entity_id
_entity_poly.type
_entity_poly.pdbx_seq_one_letter_code
_entity_poly.pdbx_strand_id
1 'polypeptide(L)'
;MRRSYRVLVITFAALCLSACGQSSMDELKGELAAITMKPRGKIEPLPQPVVVATFIYAAHQLRSPFTPPGAAVANLTLGKKVEPDPNRLHEPLESYPLESLRMRGSLDWAKTGQVQQAIVEDPNNQEHLVRVGNYMGKNQGRVVAITSTQIALIEIVPDGHGGWVERPRSLLISPSGR
;
A
#
# COMPACT_ATOMS: atom_id res chain seq x y z
N MET A 1 -23.93 70.28 64.33
CA MET A 1 -24.21 69.86 62.91
C MET A 1 -23.11 68.94 62.34
N ARG A 2 -21.79 69.17 62.45
CA ARG A 2 -20.73 68.31 61.87
C ARG A 2 -20.63 66.89 62.49
N ARG A 3 -21.00 66.74 63.72
CA ARG A 3 -20.88 65.41 64.44
C ARG A 3 -22.01 64.47 64.04
N SER A 4 -23.24 65.02 63.88
CA SER A 4 -24.39 64.22 63.43
C SER A 4 -24.24 63.73 62.01
N TYR A 5 -23.65 64.51 61.13
CA TYR A 5 -23.38 64.12 59.72
C TYR A 5 -22.39 63.00 59.62
N ARG A 6 -21.33 63.05 60.45
CA ARG A 6 -20.31 61.93 60.47
C ARG A 6 -20.91 60.63 60.95
N VAL A 7 -21.78 60.65 61.96
CA VAL A 7 -22.45 59.43 62.41
C VAL A 7 -23.41 58.92 61.35
N LEU A 8 -24.09 59.72 60.63
CA LEU A 8 -25.01 59.31 59.54
C LEU A 8 -24.26 58.72 58.36
N VAL A 9 -23.11 59.26 57.99
CA VAL A 9 -22.26 58.73 56.93
C VAL A 9 -21.67 57.38 57.34
N ILE A 10 -21.26 57.21 58.59
CA ILE A 10 -20.69 55.94 59.07
C ILE A 10 -21.75 54.85 59.13
N THR A 11 -22.97 55.17 59.56
CA THR A 11 -24.10 54.23 59.57
C THR A 11 -24.53 53.83 58.17
N PHE A 12 -24.54 54.75 57.22
CA PHE A 12 -24.82 54.46 55.81
C PHE A 12 -23.76 53.61 55.17
N ALA A 13 -22.49 53.88 55.44
CA ALA A 13 -21.39 53.07 54.95
C ALA A 13 -21.42 51.64 55.50
N ALA A 14 -21.76 51.46 56.79
CA ALA A 14 -21.91 50.17 57.41
C ALA A 14 -23.10 49.35 56.82
N LEU A 15 -24.20 50.03 56.46
CA LEU A 15 -25.34 49.38 55.77
C LEU A 15 -24.97 48.90 54.38
N CYS A 16 -24.16 49.64 53.66
CA CYS A 16 -23.74 49.24 52.30
C CYS A 16 -22.78 48.04 52.26
N LEU A 17 -21.98 47.84 53.32
CA LEU A 17 -21.06 46.69 53.42
C LEU A 17 -21.75 45.35 53.71
N SER A 18 -22.95 45.39 54.28
CA SER A 18 -23.69 44.17 54.65
C SER A 18 -24.49 43.59 53.45
N ALA A 19 -24.63 44.32 52.36
CA ALA A 19 -25.43 43.90 51.19
C ALA A 19 -24.70 43.04 50.14
N CYS A 20 -23.39 42.91 50.26
CA CYS A 20 -22.62 42.13 49.26
C CYS A 20 -22.12 40.83 49.88
N GLY A 21 -22.79 39.72 49.65
CA GLY A 21 -22.08 38.46 49.86
C GLY A 21 -22.84 37.13 49.98
N GLN A 22 -24.15 37.12 50.02
CA GLN A 22 -24.84 35.86 50.36
C GLN A 22 -25.67 35.26 49.19
N SER A 23 -26.11 36.06 48.22
CA SER A 23 -27.07 35.62 47.20
C SER A 23 -26.43 34.69 46.13
N SER A 24 -25.21 34.94 45.78
CA SER A 24 -24.56 34.16 44.68
C SER A 24 -24.12 32.73 45.11
N MET A 25 -23.74 32.57 46.36
CA MET A 25 -23.34 31.25 46.89
C MET A 25 -24.53 30.32 47.12
N ASP A 26 -25.65 30.88 47.55
CA ASP A 26 -26.87 30.09 47.77
C ASP A 26 -27.56 29.71 46.47
N GLU A 27 -27.52 30.59 45.49
CA GLU A 27 -27.98 30.29 44.12
C GLU A 27 -27.15 29.20 43.48
N LEU A 28 -25.80 29.26 43.58
CA LEU A 28 -24.91 28.25 43.08
C LEU A 28 -25.14 26.90 43.78
N LYS A 29 -25.36 26.90 45.09
CA LYS A 29 -25.68 25.66 45.82
C LYS A 29 -27.01 25.07 45.37
N GLY A 30 -28.01 25.95 45.06
CA GLY A 30 -29.31 25.55 44.51
C GLY A 30 -29.18 24.89 43.15
N GLU A 31 -28.38 25.47 42.28
CA GLU A 31 -28.10 24.87 40.93
C GLU A 31 -27.36 23.54 41.02
N LEU A 32 -26.35 23.44 41.89
CA LEU A 32 -25.64 22.18 42.13
C LEU A 32 -26.58 21.11 42.68
N ALA A 33 -27.45 21.46 43.64
CA ALA A 33 -28.43 20.52 44.16
C ALA A 33 -29.43 20.08 43.08
N ALA A 34 -29.87 21.01 42.21
CA ALA A 34 -30.78 20.69 41.12
C ALA A 34 -30.13 19.77 40.05
N ILE A 35 -28.85 19.98 39.75
CA ILE A 35 -28.08 19.10 38.86
C ILE A 35 -27.88 17.72 39.47
N THR A 36 -27.63 17.67 40.77
CA THR A 36 -27.39 16.39 41.50
C THR A 36 -28.69 15.59 41.62
N MET A 37 -29.85 16.26 41.70
CA MET A 37 -31.18 15.60 41.72
C MET A 37 -31.71 15.21 40.33
N LYS A 38 -31.10 15.70 39.26
CA LYS A 38 -31.50 15.20 37.95
C LYS A 38 -31.28 13.71 37.88
N PRO A 39 -32.30 12.92 37.49
CA PRO A 39 -32.14 11.47 37.32
C PRO A 39 -31.05 11.25 36.29
N ARG A 40 -30.06 10.47 36.66
CA ARG A 40 -28.98 10.03 35.74
C ARG A 40 -29.67 9.35 34.58
N GLY A 41 -29.38 9.81 33.36
CA GLY A 41 -29.97 9.23 32.13
C GLY A 41 -29.77 7.71 32.14
N LYS A 42 -30.75 7.01 31.61
CA LYS A 42 -30.69 5.57 31.45
C LYS A 42 -29.50 5.22 30.56
N ILE A 43 -28.47 4.64 31.16
CA ILE A 43 -27.31 4.15 30.39
C ILE A 43 -27.80 2.95 29.59
N GLU A 44 -27.74 3.06 28.24
CA GLU A 44 -28.02 1.89 27.40
C GLU A 44 -27.07 0.76 27.77
N PRO A 45 -27.59 -0.46 27.97
CA PRO A 45 -26.74 -1.60 28.24
C PRO A 45 -25.78 -1.79 27.06
N LEU A 46 -24.53 -2.07 27.35
CA LEU A 46 -23.52 -2.37 26.34
C LEU A 46 -24.07 -3.47 25.40
N PRO A 47 -23.90 -3.30 24.08
CA PRO A 47 -24.28 -4.36 23.14
C PRO A 47 -23.57 -5.64 23.54
N GLN A 48 -24.36 -6.73 23.62
CA GLN A 48 -23.78 -8.02 23.95
C GLN A 48 -22.72 -8.38 22.92
N PRO A 49 -21.55 -8.88 23.33
CA PRO A 49 -20.53 -9.30 22.40
C PRO A 49 -21.13 -10.40 21.49
N VAL A 50 -21.09 -10.15 20.18
CA VAL A 50 -21.44 -11.18 19.21
C VAL A 50 -20.45 -12.34 19.40
N VAL A 51 -20.94 -13.50 19.77
CA VAL A 51 -20.11 -14.70 19.85
C VAL A 51 -19.73 -15.06 18.41
N VAL A 52 -18.57 -14.58 18.00
CA VAL A 52 -17.97 -14.99 16.72
C VAL A 52 -17.57 -16.45 16.89
N ALA A 53 -18.13 -17.33 16.07
CA ALA A 53 -17.72 -18.73 16.05
C ALA A 53 -16.19 -18.78 15.85
N THR A 54 -15.49 -19.42 16.75
CA THR A 54 -14.03 -19.59 16.67
C THR A 54 -13.75 -20.40 15.41
N PHE A 55 -13.14 -19.74 14.42
CA PHE A 55 -12.68 -20.43 13.22
C PHE A 55 -11.47 -21.28 13.57
N ILE A 56 -11.63 -22.59 13.50
CA ILE A 56 -10.49 -23.51 13.66
C ILE A 56 -9.80 -23.60 12.30
N TYR A 57 -8.56 -23.20 12.26
CA TYR A 57 -7.73 -23.33 11.05
C TYR A 57 -7.54 -24.81 10.72
N ALA A 58 -8.31 -25.29 9.74
CA ALA A 58 -8.28 -26.70 9.29
C ALA A 58 -7.34 -26.93 8.09
N ALA A 59 -6.67 -25.88 7.61
CA ALA A 59 -5.82 -25.94 6.43
C ALA A 59 -4.36 -26.32 6.74
N HIS A 60 -4.05 -26.81 7.95
CA HIS A 60 -2.70 -27.23 8.32
C HIS A 60 -2.17 -28.42 7.49
N GLN A 61 -3.07 -29.19 6.88
CA GLN A 61 -2.70 -30.27 5.95
C GLN A 61 -2.59 -29.80 4.50
N LEU A 62 -3.04 -28.57 4.20
CA LEU A 62 -2.83 -28.01 2.89
C LEU A 62 -1.42 -27.49 2.76
N ARG A 63 -0.95 -27.46 1.55
CA ARG A 63 0.38 -26.92 1.25
C ARG A 63 0.49 -25.47 1.72
N SER A 64 1.58 -25.16 2.42
CA SER A 64 1.88 -23.79 2.82
C SER A 64 1.93 -22.85 1.60
N PRO A 65 1.27 -21.69 1.62
CA PRO A 65 1.35 -20.72 0.53
C PRO A 65 2.77 -20.14 0.35
N PHE A 66 3.62 -20.29 1.37
CA PHE A 66 5.02 -19.82 1.34
C PHE A 66 5.98 -20.90 0.84
N THR A 67 5.51 -22.12 0.68
CA THR A 67 6.33 -23.15 0.03
C THR A 67 6.26 -22.94 -1.48
N PRO A 68 7.37 -22.75 -2.18
CA PRO A 68 7.38 -22.64 -3.63
C PRO A 68 6.53 -23.75 -4.26
N PRO A 69 5.80 -23.52 -5.34
CA PRO A 69 5.06 -24.56 -6.03
C PRO A 69 6.03 -25.73 -6.25
N GLY A 70 5.66 -26.87 -5.67
CA GLY A 70 6.59 -27.97 -5.45
C GLY A 70 7.37 -28.41 -6.67
N ALA A 71 8.19 -29.40 -6.48
CA ALA A 71 9.18 -29.93 -7.41
C ALA A 71 8.76 -30.07 -8.89
N ALA A 72 7.47 -30.01 -9.22
CA ALA A 72 7.00 -29.92 -10.60
C ALA A 72 7.40 -28.58 -11.28
N VAL A 73 7.45 -27.47 -10.52
CA VAL A 73 7.94 -26.16 -11.04
C VAL A 73 9.46 -26.07 -10.83
N ALA A 74 9.99 -26.69 -9.77
CA ALA A 74 11.43 -26.82 -9.60
C ALA A 74 12.05 -27.70 -10.70
N ASN A 75 11.34 -28.69 -11.20
CA ASN A 75 11.80 -29.49 -12.35
C ASN A 75 11.67 -28.75 -13.69
N LEU A 76 10.82 -27.73 -13.76
CA LEU A 76 10.83 -26.79 -14.89
C LEU A 76 11.91 -25.71 -14.75
N THR A 77 12.41 -25.49 -13.51
CA THR A 77 13.44 -24.48 -13.21
C THR A 77 14.82 -25.10 -12.98
N LEU A 78 14.90 -26.39 -12.70
CA LEU A 78 16.14 -27.17 -12.86
C LEU A 78 16.31 -27.48 -14.35
N GLY A 79 16.11 -26.40 -15.13
CA GLY A 79 16.24 -26.37 -16.54
C GLY A 79 17.62 -26.80 -16.94
N LYS A 80 17.61 -27.51 -18.03
CA LYS A 80 18.72 -27.61 -18.96
C LYS A 80 19.86 -26.69 -18.54
N LYS A 81 21.00 -27.24 -18.22
CA LYS A 81 22.26 -26.49 -18.16
C LYS A 81 22.36 -25.74 -19.49
N VAL A 82 22.09 -24.47 -19.42
CA VAL A 82 22.14 -23.58 -20.57
C VAL A 82 23.37 -22.74 -20.37
N GLU A 83 24.26 -22.80 -21.32
CA GLU A 83 25.45 -21.97 -21.33
C GLU A 83 25.16 -20.73 -22.20
N PRO A 84 25.43 -19.52 -21.73
CA PRO A 84 25.31 -18.33 -22.56
C PRO A 84 26.23 -18.43 -23.75
N ASP A 85 25.75 -18.12 -24.95
CA ASP A 85 26.58 -18.05 -26.13
C ASP A 85 27.42 -16.76 -26.15
N PRO A 86 28.74 -16.83 -25.93
CA PRO A 86 29.58 -15.63 -25.87
C PRO A 86 29.81 -14.98 -27.25
N ASN A 87 29.53 -15.73 -28.35
CA ASN A 87 29.75 -15.23 -29.70
C ASN A 87 28.52 -14.60 -30.35
N ARG A 88 27.39 -14.58 -29.65
CA ARG A 88 26.17 -13.95 -30.14
C ARG A 88 26.31 -12.44 -30.18
N LEU A 89 25.85 -11.82 -31.25
CA LEU A 89 25.71 -10.36 -31.33
C LEU A 89 24.68 -9.89 -30.30
N HIS A 90 25.08 -8.94 -29.46
CA HIS A 90 24.20 -8.35 -28.48
C HIS A 90 23.25 -7.36 -29.16
N GLU A 91 21.99 -7.39 -28.72
CA GLU A 91 20.97 -6.44 -29.16
C GLU A 91 21.01 -5.16 -28.27
N PRO A 92 20.55 -4.02 -28.76
CA PRO A 92 20.64 -2.73 -28.04
C PRO A 92 20.01 -2.78 -26.64
N LEU A 93 18.90 -3.49 -26.47
CA LEU A 93 18.17 -3.59 -25.20
C LEU A 93 18.87 -4.47 -24.16
N GLU A 94 19.89 -5.23 -24.52
CA GLU A 94 20.69 -6.00 -23.59
C GLU A 94 21.68 -5.13 -22.78
N SER A 95 21.93 -3.89 -23.23
CA SER A 95 22.76 -2.94 -22.49
C SER A 95 22.11 -2.45 -21.19
N TYR A 96 20.81 -2.61 -21.05
CA TYR A 96 20.02 -2.12 -19.92
C TYR A 96 19.51 -3.28 -19.06
N PRO A 97 19.41 -3.09 -17.71
CA PRO A 97 18.71 -4.06 -16.88
C PRO A 97 17.21 -4.11 -17.23
N LEU A 98 16.60 -5.29 -17.12
CA LEU A 98 15.19 -5.47 -17.48
C LEU A 98 14.24 -4.53 -16.72
N GLU A 99 14.58 -4.22 -15.49
CA GLU A 99 13.81 -3.34 -14.59
C GLU A 99 13.78 -1.88 -15.05
N SER A 100 14.73 -1.48 -15.90
CA SER A 100 14.79 -0.12 -16.48
C SER A 100 14.05 0.01 -17.81
N LEU A 101 13.64 -1.10 -18.38
CA LEU A 101 12.89 -1.14 -19.63
C LEU A 101 11.39 -1.03 -19.34
N ARG A 102 10.65 -0.41 -20.24
CA ARG A 102 9.19 -0.22 -20.10
C ARG A 102 8.47 -0.65 -21.35
N MET A 103 7.52 -1.56 -21.24
CA MET A 103 6.62 -1.88 -22.34
C MET A 103 5.59 -0.75 -22.46
N ARG A 104 5.56 -0.09 -23.64
CA ARG A 104 4.64 1.00 -23.96
C ARG A 104 3.40 0.52 -24.69
N GLY A 105 3.51 -0.55 -25.43
CA GLY A 105 2.41 -1.08 -26.21
C GLY A 105 2.76 -2.35 -26.96
N SER A 106 1.79 -2.82 -27.74
CA SER A 106 1.93 -3.96 -28.61
C SER A 106 1.29 -3.70 -29.97
N LEU A 107 1.80 -4.35 -31.00
CA LEU A 107 1.36 -4.17 -32.36
C LEU A 107 0.92 -5.51 -32.97
N ASP A 108 -0.28 -5.53 -33.51
CA ASP A 108 -0.81 -6.62 -34.35
C ASP A 108 -1.02 -6.10 -35.78
N TRP A 109 -0.03 -6.31 -36.64
CA TRP A 109 -0.08 -5.85 -38.01
C TRP A 109 -1.09 -6.60 -38.88
N ALA A 110 -1.30 -7.87 -38.57
CA ALA A 110 -2.14 -8.74 -39.39
C ALA A 110 -3.61 -8.68 -38.98
N LYS A 111 -3.97 -7.96 -37.94
CA LYS A 111 -5.32 -7.93 -37.35
C LYS A 111 -5.88 -9.33 -37.06
N THR A 112 -4.98 -10.26 -36.78
CA THR A 112 -5.32 -11.67 -36.52
C THR A 112 -5.67 -11.92 -35.06
N GLY A 113 -5.57 -10.87 -34.20
CA GLY A 113 -5.68 -11.00 -32.77
C GLY A 113 -4.42 -11.57 -32.09
N GLN A 114 -3.38 -11.86 -32.86
CA GLN A 114 -2.08 -12.29 -32.33
C GLN A 114 -1.09 -11.14 -32.34
N VAL A 115 -0.66 -10.75 -31.16
CA VAL A 115 0.35 -9.69 -31.00
C VAL A 115 1.70 -10.21 -31.47
N GLN A 116 2.27 -9.57 -32.50
CA GLN A 116 3.54 -9.99 -33.10
C GLN A 116 4.73 -9.19 -32.63
N GLN A 117 4.52 -7.96 -32.17
CA GLN A 117 5.58 -7.06 -31.75
C GLN A 117 5.15 -6.27 -30.52
N ALA A 118 6.14 -5.89 -29.72
CA ALA A 118 5.96 -4.96 -28.60
C ALA A 118 6.82 -3.73 -28.81
N ILE A 119 6.36 -2.58 -28.29
CA ILE A 119 7.14 -1.36 -28.19
C ILE A 119 7.72 -1.31 -26.77
N VAL A 120 9.04 -1.28 -26.68
CA VAL A 120 9.78 -1.19 -25.44
C VAL A 120 10.60 0.10 -25.43
N GLU A 121 10.44 0.88 -24.39
CA GLU A 121 11.18 2.11 -24.17
C GLU A 121 12.39 1.83 -23.26
N ASP A 122 13.53 2.36 -23.66
CA ASP A 122 14.76 2.32 -22.87
C ASP A 122 14.86 3.52 -21.89
N PRO A 123 15.84 3.56 -20.98
CA PRO A 123 16.03 4.68 -20.06
C PRO A 123 16.33 6.03 -20.71
N ASN A 124 16.71 6.05 -21.99
CA ASN A 124 16.95 7.26 -22.77
C ASN A 124 15.68 7.73 -23.51
N ASN A 125 14.52 7.14 -23.23
CA ASN A 125 13.24 7.38 -23.89
C ASN A 125 13.27 7.05 -25.40
N GLN A 126 14.12 6.12 -25.81
CA GLN A 126 14.09 5.58 -27.18
C GLN A 126 13.18 4.36 -27.23
N GLU A 127 12.37 4.31 -28.27
CA GLU A 127 11.44 3.21 -28.50
C GLU A 127 12.07 2.17 -29.43
N HIS A 128 11.97 0.92 -29.03
CA HIS A 128 12.48 -0.25 -29.76
C HIS A 128 11.35 -1.22 -30.03
N LEU A 129 11.30 -1.72 -31.27
CA LEU A 129 10.38 -2.77 -31.65
C LEU A 129 10.96 -4.14 -31.33
N VAL A 130 10.26 -4.89 -30.51
CA VAL A 130 10.67 -6.20 -30.01
C VAL A 130 9.76 -7.29 -30.55
N ARG A 131 10.34 -8.40 -30.99
CA ARG A 131 9.65 -9.60 -31.50
C ARG A 131 9.98 -10.81 -30.66
N VAL A 132 9.19 -11.86 -30.80
CA VAL A 132 9.55 -13.18 -30.27
C VAL A 132 10.89 -13.62 -30.88
N GLY A 133 11.80 -14.04 -30.01
CA GLY A 133 13.17 -14.43 -30.37
C GLY A 133 14.21 -13.34 -30.15
N ASN A 134 13.84 -12.05 -30.00
CA ASN A 134 14.77 -10.99 -29.64
C ASN A 134 15.25 -11.14 -28.20
N TYR A 135 16.32 -10.43 -27.88
CA TYR A 135 16.95 -10.44 -26.57
C TYR A 135 16.87 -9.04 -25.91
N MET A 136 16.64 -9.04 -24.60
CA MET A 136 16.61 -7.82 -23.80
C MET A 136 17.05 -8.09 -22.35
N GLY A 137 17.54 -7.06 -21.69
CA GLY A 137 18.05 -7.19 -20.32
C GLY A 137 19.47 -7.76 -20.26
N LYS A 138 20.21 -7.37 -19.22
CA LYS A 138 21.62 -7.78 -19.02
C LYS A 138 21.82 -9.28 -18.86
N ASN A 139 20.75 -10.01 -18.52
CA ASN A 139 20.79 -11.45 -18.30
C ASN A 139 20.39 -12.25 -19.56
N GLN A 140 20.62 -11.72 -20.75
CA GLN A 140 20.32 -12.35 -22.01
C GLN A 140 18.86 -12.87 -22.10
N GLY A 141 17.91 -12.06 -21.65
CA GLY A 141 16.49 -12.41 -21.62
C GLY A 141 15.92 -12.59 -23.02
N ARG A 142 15.71 -13.85 -23.45
CA ARG A 142 15.11 -14.16 -24.74
C ARG A 142 13.59 -14.06 -24.67
N VAL A 143 13.00 -13.28 -25.54
CA VAL A 143 11.55 -13.11 -25.65
C VAL A 143 10.93 -14.40 -26.21
N VAL A 144 10.01 -14.99 -25.45
CA VAL A 144 9.31 -16.24 -25.82
C VAL A 144 7.86 -16.02 -26.22
N ALA A 145 7.22 -15.00 -25.70
CA ALA A 145 5.86 -14.66 -26.07
C ALA A 145 5.57 -13.16 -25.85
N ILE A 146 4.70 -12.60 -26.66
CA ILE A 146 4.22 -11.21 -26.52
C ILE A 146 2.70 -11.25 -26.51
N THR A 147 2.10 -10.57 -25.55
CA THR A 147 0.67 -10.34 -25.44
C THR A 147 0.37 -8.84 -25.44
N SER A 148 -0.89 -8.47 -25.44
CA SER A 148 -1.30 -7.05 -25.38
C SER A 148 -0.86 -6.34 -24.09
N THR A 149 -0.56 -7.10 -23.02
CA THR A 149 -0.28 -6.56 -21.69
C THR A 149 1.09 -6.90 -21.14
N GLN A 150 1.79 -7.86 -21.74
CA GLN A 150 3.10 -8.31 -21.23
C GLN A 150 3.98 -8.94 -22.31
N ILE A 151 5.27 -8.88 -22.05
CA ILE A 151 6.29 -9.62 -22.77
C ILE A 151 6.80 -10.72 -21.83
N ALA A 152 6.67 -11.98 -22.20
CA ALA A 152 7.28 -13.10 -21.49
C ALA A 152 8.66 -13.38 -22.04
N LEU A 153 9.62 -13.55 -21.16
CA LEU A 153 11.03 -13.81 -21.52
C LEU A 153 11.67 -14.84 -20.58
N ILE A 154 12.73 -15.43 -21.04
CA ILE A 154 13.56 -16.38 -20.26
C ILE A 154 14.95 -15.78 -20.16
N GLU A 155 15.36 -15.44 -18.95
CA GLU A 155 16.71 -14.97 -18.63
C GLU A 155 17.62 -16.16 -18.31
N ILE A 156 18.92 -16.00 -18.59
CA ILE A 156 19.96 -16.93 -18.20
C ILE A 156 20.74 -16.30 -17.04
N VAL A 157 20.67 -16.90 -15.87
CA VAL A 157 21.31 -16.38 -14.66
C VAL A 157 22.23 -17.44 -14.04
N PRO A 158 23.34 -17.04 -13.39
CA PRO A 158 24.22 -18.00 -12.70
C PRO A 158 23.49 -18.70 -11.55
N ASP A 159 23.71 -20.00 -11.39
CA ASP A 159 23.12 -20.83 -10.33
C ASP A 159 23.86 -20.74 -8.97
N GLY A 160 24.97 -20.00 -8.93
CA GLY A 160 25.81 -19.86 -7.75
C GLY A 160 26.76 -21.04 -7.53
N HIS A 161 26.72 -22.10 -8.36
CA HIS A 161 27.59 -23.30 -8.28
C HIS A 161 28.48 -23.45 -9.51
N GLY A 162 28.63 -22.39 -10.30
CA GLY A 162 29.43 -22.37 -11.51
C GLY A 162 28.68 -22.83 -12.75
N GLY A 163 27.35 -22.98 -12.66
CA GLY A 163 26.46 -23.24 -13.78
C GLY A 163 25.52 -22.08 -14.06
N TRP A 164 24.63 -22.28 -15.05
CA TRP A 164 23.63 -21.33 -15.45
C TRP A 164 22.24 -21.98 -15.47
N VAL A 165 21.23 -21.22 -15.09
CA VAL A 165 19.83 -21.66 -15.08
C VAL A 165 18.94 -20.68 -15.82
N GLU A 166 17.92 -21.21 -16.47
CA GLU A 166 16.85 -20.43 -17.07
C GLU A 166 15.88 -19.90 -16.00
N ARG A 167 15.59 -18.62 -16.05
CA ARG A 167 14.62 -17.97 -15.16
C ARG A 167 13.54 -17.28 -15.97
N PRO A 168 12.28 -17.71 -15.88
CA PRO A 168 11.18 -17.01 -16.52
C PRO A 168 10.93 -15.63 -15.89
N ARG A 169 10.76 -14.62 -16.71
CA ARG A 169 10.45 -13.24 -16.32
C ARG A 169 9.36 -12.68 -17.21
N SER A 170 8.74 -11.61 -16.78
CA SER A 170 7.78 -10.86 -17.58
C SER A 170 7.97 -9.37 -17.42
N LEU A 171 7.87 -8.64 -18.53
CA LEU A 171 7.79 -7.20 -18.56
C LEU A 171 6.33 -6.80 -18.84
N LEU A 172 5.70 -6.18 -17.86
CA LEU A 172 4.31 -5.74 -17.97
C LEU A 172 4.23 -4.39 -18.67
N ILE A 173 3.09 -4.13 -19.32
CA ILE A 173 2.80 -2.82 -19.88
C ILE A 173 2.79 -1.77 -18.77
N SER A 174 3.56 -0.71 -18.98
CA SER A 174 3.56 0.43 -18.08
C SER A 174 2.48 1.40 -18.52
N PRO A 175 1.48 1.74 -17.69
CA PRO A 175 0.51 2.76 -18.05
C PRO A 175 1.27 4.05 -18.34
N SER A 176 0.94 4.70 -19.48
CA SER A 176 1.47 6.03 -19.79
C SER A 176 1.08 6.97 -18.65
N GLY A 177 2.05 7.32 -17.81
CA GLY A 177 1.88 8.42 -16.87
C GLY A 177 1.64 9.70 -17.69
N ARG A 178 0.49 10.33 -17.45
CA ARG A 178 0.23 11.71 -17.83
C ARG A 178 1.06 12.63 -16.98
#